data_87dcb9256d6c48e9253eee7cbc90e3df
#
_entry.id   87dcb9256d6c48e9253eee7cbc90e3df
#
_cell.length_a   1.000
_cell.length_b   1.000
_cell.length_c   1.000
_cell.angle_alpha   90.00
_cell.angle_beta   90.00
_cell.angle_gamma   90.00
#
_symmetry.space_group_name_H-M   'P 1'
#
loop_
_entity.id
_entity.type
_entity.pdbx_description
1 polymer ?
#
loop_
_entity_poly.entity_id
_entity_poly.type
_entity_poly.pdbx_seq_one_letter_code
_entity_poly.pdbx_strand_id
1 'polypeptide(L)'
;MLGTYYYHEILRKTIIAFGTIFNDIHIRHRDGAGKETSDMRVPLAYGPMQKFLARLEQQPDLNRAVQITLPRMSFETTNIAYDATRKGGITQTFKASDGSNLRKVFMPVPYNLGFELNILVKLNDDALQIVEQILPYFQPSFNVTIDLVNVIGEKRDVPIVLDNISFQDDYEGDFATRRALIYTLNFTAKTYLFGPVSDSSEGLIKKVQVDYHTSVDTENARRELRYSATPQALKDYNDDNTAELKTDLSKTKTRFDITSTASLSVGMRIIIDKEIMKIKEIVDANTITVFRGYQSTAATHVAPASIDVLTAADDLLVEPDDDFGFNGNLEVFQDSRTFSPTQQRDIGXIPXLTMILLMKR
;
A
#
# COMPACT_ATOMS: atom_id res chain seq x y z
N MET A 1 -3.92 0.63 23.90
CA MET A 1 -3.52 0.54 22.51
C MET A 1 -4.51 1.14 21.52
N LEU A 2 -5.55 1.78 22.00
CA LEU A 2 -6.47 2.58 21.19
C LEU A 2 -6.09 4.07 21.22
N GLY A 3 -4.80 4.38 21.39
CA GLY A 3 -4.34 5.74 21.55
C GLY A 3 -3.74 6.41 20.32
N THR A 4 -3.45 5.65 19.27
CA THR A 4 -2.89 6.23 18.05
C THR A 4 -4.01 6.66 17.11
N TYR A 5 -4.02 7.92 16.73
CA TYR A 5 -5.01 8.44 15.78
C TYR A 5 -4.72 7.91 14.38
N TYR A 6 -5.76 7.36 13.74
CA TYR A 6 -5.74 7.02 12.31
C TYR A 6 -7.17 7.12 11.75
N TYR A 7 -7.29 7.47 10.50
CA TYR A 7 -8.60 7.60 9.85
C TYR A 7 -8.44 7.43 8.34
N HIS A 8 -8.86 6.28 7.82
CA HIS A 8 -8.75 5.92 6.40
C HIS A 8 -9.99 6.31 5.59
N GLU A 9 -11.01 6.86 6.23
CA GLU A 9 -12.29 7.26 5.63
C GLU A 9 -13.06 6.11 4.98
N ILE A 10 -12.81 4.86 5.35
CA ILE A 10 -13.38 3.68 4.70
C ILE A 10 -14.92 3.71 4.72
N LEU A 11 -15.50 3.96 5.89
CA LEU A 11 -16.96 4.03 6.04
C LEU A 11 -17.56 5.15 5.18
N ARG A 12 -16.92 6.32 5.23
CA ARG A 12 -17.35 7.48 4.44
C ARG A 12 -17.29 7.19 2.93
N LYS A 13 -16.17 6.60 2.47
CA LYS A 13 -15.99 6.22 1.05
C LYS A 13 -17.05 5.20 0.62
N THR A 14 -17.37 4.22 1.48
CA THR A 14 -18.38 3.20 1.19
C THR A 14 -19.77 3.82 1.06
N ILE A 15 -20.12 4.77 1.95
CA ILE A 15 -21.40 5.51 1.90
C ILE A 15 -21.50 6.33 0.61
N ILE A 16 -20.43 7.04 0.25
CA ILE A 16 -20.37 7.84 -0.99
C ILE A 16 -20.51 6.93 -2.21
N ALA A 17 -19.78 5.82 -2.22
CA ALA A 17 -19.81 4.85 -3.32
C ALA A 17 -21.23 4.29 -3.51
N PHE A 18 -21.91 3.94 -2.41
CA PHE A 18 -23.31 3.48 -2.45
C PHE A 18 -24.23 4.53 -3.08
N GLY A 19 -24.13 5.78 -2.63
CA GLY A 19 -24.96 6.88 -3.17
C GLY A 19 -24.68 7.14 -4.66
N THR A 20 -23.45 6.95 -5.10
CA THR A 20 -23.07 7.18 -6.50
C THR A 20 -23.78 6.20 -7.45
N ILE A 21 -24.02 4.96 -7.02
CA ILE A 21 -24.70 3.94 -7.86
C ILE A 21 -26.09 4.44 -8.31
N PHE A 22 -26.82 5.11 -7.43
CA PHE A 22 -28.23 5.47 -7.65
C PHE A 22 -28.42 6.95 -8.03
N ASN A 23 -27.35 7.68 -8.28
CA ASN A 23 -27.42 9.15 -8.44
C ASN A 23 -27.89 9.58 -9.84
N ASP A 24 -28.03 8.67 -10.80
CA ASP A 24 -28.36 9.03 -12.18
C ASP A 24 -29.55 8.25 -12.71
N ILE A 25 -30.57 8.06 -11.89
CA ILE A 25 -31.81 7.37 -12.26
C ILE A 25 -32.79 8.42 -12.81
N HIS A 26 -33.40 8.11 -13.96
CA HIS A 26 -34.34 8.97 -14.68
C HIS A 26 -35.70 8.30 -14.82
N ILE A 27 -36.74 9.08 -14.76
CA ILE A 27 -38.13 8.65 -15.12
C ILE A 27 -38.60 9.44 -16.31
N ARG A 28 -39.38 8.78 -17.17
CA ARG A 28 -39.94 9.39 -18.38
C ARG A 28 -41.41 9.21 -18.47
N HIS A 29 -42.11 10.29 -18.74
CA HIS A 29 -43.53 10.24 -18.99
C HIS A 29 -43.80 10.33 -20.49
N ARG A 30 -44.82 9.60 -20.94
CA ARG A 30 -45.25 9.60 -22.35
C ARG A 30 -46.70 9.95 -22.47
N ASP A 31 -47.07 10.61 -23.55
CA ASP A 31 -48.49 10.87 -23.83
C ASP A 31 -49.15 9.63 -24.44
N GLY A 32 -50.48 9.71 -24.68
CA GLY A 32 -51.25 8.62 -25.25
C GLY A 32 -50.83 8.18 -26.68
N ALA A 33 -50.01 8.98 -27.35
CA ALA A 33 -49.45 8.68 -28.65
C ALA A 33 -48.01 8.10 -28.56
N GLY A 34 -47.49 7.86 -27.35
CA GLY A 34 -46.17 7.29 -27.13
C GLY A 34 -45.01 8.31 -27.17
N LYS A 35 -45.30 9.58 -27.38
CA LYS A 35 -44.28 10.62 -27.45
C LYS A 35 -43.85 11.02 -26.02
N GLU A 36 -42.54 11.15 -25.81
CA GLU A 36 -41.97 11.59 -24.53
C GLU A 36 -42.37 13.02 -24.22
N THR A 37 -43.00 13.21 -23.05
CA THR A 37 -43.50 14.49 -22.57
C THR A 37 -42.55 15.11 -21.55
N SER A 38 -41.92 14.29 -20.72
CA SER A 38 -40.93 14.74 -19.76
C SER A 38 -39.89 13.67 -19.45
N ASP A 39 -38.67 14.10 -19.22
CA ASP A 39 -37.56 13.29 -18.72
C ASP A 39 -37.06 13.99 -17.46
N MET A 40 -37.03 13.28 -16.35
CA MET A 40 -36.71 13.87 -15.05
C MET A 40 -35.76 12.97 -14.27
N ARG A 41 -34.63 13.53 -13.88
CA ARG A 41 -33.69 12.86 -12.96
C ARG A 41 -34.28 12.84 -11.55
N VAL A 42 -34.26 11.66 -10.92
CA VAL A 42 -34.82 11.48 -9.57
C VAL A 42 -33.76 11.93 -8.54
N PRO A 43 -34.08 12.96 -7.72
CA PRO A 43 -33.13 13.44 -6.72
C PRO A 43 -32.87 12.40 -5.64
N LEU A 44 -31.58 12.19 -5.30
CA LEU A 44 -31.13 11.29 -4.23
C LEU A 44 -30.51 12.11 -3.10
N ALA A 45 -30.81 11.74 -1.85
CA ALA A 45 -30.22 12.40 -0.68
C ALA A 45 -29.90 11.40 0.42
N TYR A 46 -28.80 11.66 1.15
CA TYR A 46 -28.46 10.87 2.34
C TYR A 46 -29.26 11.36 3.54
N GLY A 47 -29.99 10.45 4.17
CA GLY A 47 -30.76 10.73 5.36
C GLY A 47 -32.02 9.85 5.51
N PRO A 48 -32.54 9.75 6.72
CA PRO A 48 -33.69 8.89 6.99
C PRO A 48 -34.93 9.34 6.24
N MET A 49 -35.74 8.38 5.80
CA MET A 49 -36.97 8.58 5.05
C MET A 49 -37.91 9.54 5.80
N GLN A 50 -38.04 9.39 7.11
CA GLN A 50 -38.90 10.18 7.96
C GLN A 50 -38.64 11.69 7.86
N LYS A 51 -37.42 12.09 7.66
CA LYS A 51 -37.01 13.49 7.46
C LYS A 51 -37.67 14.09 6.21
N PHE A 52 -37.80 13.28 5.18
CA PHE A 52 -38.42 13.72 3.92
C PHE A 52 -39.95 13.68 3.99
N LEU A 53 -40.52 12.69 4.66
CA LEU A 53 -41.98 12.63 4.90
C LEU A 53 -42.43 13.81 5.75
N ALA A 54 -41.74 14.14 6.83
CA ALA A 54 -42.07 15.28 7.69
C ALA A 54 -42.04 16.60 6.90
N ARG A 55 -41.16 16.73 5.89
CA ARG A 55 -41.12 17.93 5.04
C ARG A 55 -42.26 17.98 4.02
N LEU A 56 -42.83 16.85 3.65
CA LEU A 56 -44.05 16.82 2.83
C LEU A 56 -45.27 17.35 3.60
N GLU A 57 -45.28 17.13 4.93
CA GLU A 57 -46.35 17.58 5.80
C GLU A 57 -46.31 19.06 6.14
N GLN A 58 -45.12 19.65 6.14
CA GLN A 58 -44.95 21.06 6.47
C GLN A 58 -45.57 21.93 5.38
N GLN A 59 -46.59 22.68 5.72
CA GLN A 59 -47.14 23.70 4.84
C GLN A 59 -46.04 24.68 4.46
N PRO A 60 -45.96 25.07 3.21
CA PRO A 60 -44.91 25.99 2.79
C PRO A 60 -45.08 27.34 3.52
N ASP A 61 -44.07 27.70 4.29
CA ASP A 61 -43.96 29.04 4.85
C ASP A 61 -43.97 30.03 3.67
N LEU A 62 -44.85 30.99 3.68
CA LEU A 62 -45.04 31.95 2.61
C LEU A 62 -43.74 32.72 2.21
N ASN A 63 -42.73 32.68 3.09
CA ASN A 63 -41.45 33.35 2.85
C ASN A 63 -40.32 32.41 2.38
N ARG A 64 -40.51 31.07 2.38
CA ARG A 64 -39.52 30.10 1.92
C ARG A 64 -40.23 28.92 1.24
N ALA A 65 -40.45 29.03 -0.03
CA ALA A 65 -41.06 27.97 -0.83
C ALA A 65 -40.06 26.83 -1.11
N VAL A 66 -39.74 26.07 -0.07
CA VAL A 66 -38.97 24.82 -0.26
C VAL A 66 -39.97 23.66 -0.20
N GLN A 67 -40.64 23.46 -1.32
CA GLN A 67 -41.52 22.29 -1.47
C GLN A 67 -40.69 21.11 -1.96
N ILE A 68 -40.77 20.01 -1.23
CA ILE A 68 -40.16 18.76 -1.68
C ILE A 68 -41.06 18.15 -2.74
N THR A 69 -40.56 18.02 -3.94
CA THR A 69 -41.27 17.38 -5.04
C THR A 69 -40.99 15.87 -5.05
N LEU A 70 -42.05 15.08 -5.31
CA LEU A 70 -41.94 13.66 -5.63
C LEU A 70 -41.87 13.51 -7.15
N PRO A 71 -41.15 12.54 -7.71
CA PRO A 71 -40.44 11.44 -7.05
C PRO A 71 -39.12 11.84 -6.41
N ARG A 72 -38.70 11.07 -5.40
CA ARG A 72 -37.46 11.33 -4.68
C ARG A 72 -36.92 10.05 -4.09
N MET A 73 -35.60 9.96 -3.95
CA MET A 73 -34.92 8.85 -3.27
C MET A 73 -34.15 9.36 -2.06
N SER A 74 -34.13 8.55 -1.01
CA SER A 74 -33.27 8.79 0.15
C SER A 74 -32.59 7.48 0.55
N PHE A 75 -31.38 7.58 1.10
CA PHE A 75 -30.72 6.41 1.62
C PHE A 75 -30.03 6.71 2.94
N GLU A 76 -29.92 5.68 3.77
CA GLU A 76 -29.22 5.78 5.06
C GLU A 76 -28.52 4.48 5.39
N THR A 77 -27.57 4.56 6.33
CA THR A 77 -26.89 3.40 6.87
C THR A 77 -27.71 2.88 8.06
N THR A 78 -28.11 1.62 8.03
CA THR A 78 -28.96 1.03 9.05
C THR A 78 -28.20 0.34 10.15
N ASN A 79 -27.13 -0.41 9.78
CA ASN A 79 -26.33 -1.13 10.77
C ASN A 79 -24.90 -1.36 10.30
N ILE A 80 -24.03 -1.74 11.24
CA ILE A 80 -22.67 -2.21 10.98
C ILE A 80 -22.49 -3.49 11.78
N ALA A 81 -22.20 -4.61 11.09
CA ALA A 81 -22.08 -5.93 11.71
C ALA A 81 -20.75 -6.59 11.34
N TYR A 82 -20.09 -7.20 12.30
CA TYR A 82 -18.88 -7.99 12.07
C TYR A 82 -19.23 -9.28 11.32
N ASP A 83 -18.40 -9.63 10.32
CA ASP A 83 -18.61 -10.84 9.52
C ASP A 83 -17.57 -11.90 9.87
N ALA A 84 -17.94 -12.84 10.71
CA ALA A 84 -17.07 -13.92 11.18
C ALA A 84 -16.68 -14.91 10.06
N THR A 85 -17.48 -14.98 8.98
CA THR A 85 -17.20 -15.93 7.89
C THR A 85 -16.00 -15.52 7.03
N ARG A 86 -15.72 -14.23 6.95
CA ARG A 86 -14.61 -13.68 6.18
C ARG A 86 -13.39 -13.34 7.03
N LYS A 87 -13.34 -13.76 8.28
CA LYS A 87 -12.27 -13.46 9.23
C LYS A 87 -10.93 -14.01 8.77
N GLY A 88 -9.92 -13.17 8.72
CA GLY A 88 -8.52 -13.58 8.54
C GLY A 88 -7.83 -13.88 9.87
N GLY A 89 -6.60 -14.37 9.82
CA GLY A 89 -5.81 -14.61 11.03
C GLY A 89 -5.48 -13.29 11.76
N ILE A 90 -5.67 -13.28 13.07
CA ILE A 90 -5.50 -12.08 13.91
C ILE A 90 -4.05 -11.57 13.89
N THR A 91 -3.10 -12.51 13.86
CA THR A 91 -1.67 -12.20 13.90
C THR A 91 -1.06 -11.97 12.53
N GLN A 92 -1.82 -12.24 11.47
CA GLN A 92 -1.33 -12.07 10.11
C GLN A 92 -1.21 -10.58 9.78
N THR A 93 -0.11 -10.25 9.12
CA THR A 93 0.14 -8.91 8.61
C THR A 93 0.49 -9.02 7.13
N PHE A 94 0.24 -7.98 6.39
CA PHE A 94 0.78 -7.89 5.04
C PHE A 94 1.62 -6.63 4.92
N LYS A 95 2.59 -6.72 4.04
CA LYS A 95 3.51 -5.64 3.75
C LYS A 95 3.12 -5.02 2.41
N ALA A 96 3.19 -3.73 2.34
CA ALA A 96 2.94 -2.98 1.12
C ALA A 96 4.00 -1.89 1.01
N SER A 97 4.45 -1.62 -0.21
CA SER A 97 5.40 -0.54 -0.47
C SER A 97 4.65 0.64 -1.08
N ASP A 98 4.96 1.83 -0.64
CA ASP A 98 4.47 3.06 -1.28
C ASP A 98 5.46 3.58 -2.34
N GLY A 99 6.46 2.78 -2.70
CA GLY A 99 7.52 3.12 -3.65
C GLY A 99 8.80 3.63 -2.99
N SER A 100 8.71 4.09 -1.76
CA SER A 100 9.86 4.61 -0.99
C SER A 100 10.07 3.87 0.31
N ASN A 101 8.99 3.46 0.96
CA ASN A 101 9.06 2.84 2.28
C ASN A 101 8.23 1.57 2.34
N LEU A 102 8.72 0.59 3.03
CA LEU A 102 7.97 -0.62 3.34
C LEU A 102 7.01 -0.33 4.50
N ARG A 103 5.72 -0.57 4.27
CA ARG A 103 4.69 -0.36 5.27
C ARG A 103 4.08 -1.69 5.70
N LYS A 104 3.70 -1.76 6.96
CA LYS A 104 3.14 -2.98 7.54
C LYS A 104 1.75 -2.67 8.12
N VAL A 105 0.80 -3.54 7.81
CA VAL A 105 -0.57 -3.40 8.33
C VAL A 105 -1.10 -4.79 8.71
N PHE A 106 -1.87 -4.85 9.79
CA PHE A 106 -2.56 -6.09 10.18
C PHE A 106 -3.67 -6.39 9.17
N MET A 107 -3.98 -7.67 9.01
CA MET A 107 -5.06 -8.12 8.13
C MET A 107 -6.34 -7.37 8.47
N PRO A 108 -7.06 -6.86 7.47
CA PRO A 108 -8.25 -6.07 7.73
C PRO A 108 -9.39 -6.91 8.31
N VAL A 109 -10.21 -6.24 9.09
CA VAL A 109 -11.35 -6.86 9.75
C VAL A 109 -12.59 -6.72 8.86
N PRO A 110 -13.28 -7.83 8.52
CA PRO A 110 -14.45 -7.77 7.65
C PRO A 110 -15.69 -7.27 8.40
N TYR A 111 -16.39 -6.32 7.80
CA TYR A 111 -17.63 -5.78 8.30
C TYR A 111 -18.67 -5.69 7.18
N ASN A 112 -19.91 -5.91 7.54
CA ASN A 112 -21.07 -5.72 6.68
C ASN A 112 -21.77 -4.42 7.09
N LEU A 113 -21.95 -3.52 6.12
CA LEU A 113 -22.69 -2.28 6.29
C LEU A 113 -24.07 -2.44 5.66
N GLY A 114 -25.12 -2.32 6.46
CA GLY A 114 -26.49 -2.32 5.98
C GLY A 114 -26.87 -0.93 5.48
N PHE A 115 -27.52 -0.89 4.32
CA PHE A 115 -28.08 0.33 3.73
C PHE A 115 -29.54 0.13 3.42
N GLU A 116 -30.30 1.19 3.59
CA GLU A 116 -31.70 1.26 3.20
C GLU A 116 -31.85 2.37 2.17
N LEU A 117 -32.38 2.02 0.99
CA LEU A 117 -32.72 2.98 -0.07
C LEU A 117 -34.24 3.08 -0.14
N ASN A 118 -34.77 4.27 0.12
CA ASN A 118 -36.17 4.54 0.08
C ASN A 118 -36.51 5.37 -1.16
N ILE A 119 -37.46 4.88 -1.94
CA ILE A 119 -38.01 5.52 -3.14
C ILE A 119 -39.39 6.03 -2.80
N LEU A 120 -39.55 7.35 -2.83
CA LEU A 120 -40.82 8.01 -2.52
C LEU A 120 -41.42 8.57 -3.80
N VAL A 121 -42.61 8.08 -4.17
CA VAL A 121 -43.29 8.48 -5.40
C VAL A 121 -44.79 8.74 -5.13
N LYS A 122 -45.44 9.41 -6.05
CA LYS A 122 -46.90 9.61 -6.02
C LYS A 122 -47.58 8.60 -6.94
N LEU A 123 -46.98 8.28 -8.05
CA LEU A 123 -47.51 7.34 -9.05
C LEU A 123 -46.76 6.02 -8.98
N ASN A 124 -47.50 4.91 -9.06
CA ASN A 124 -46.88 3.58 -9.04
C ASN A 124 -46.02 3.34 -10.28
N ASP A 125 -46.39 3.92 -11.41
CA ASP A 125 -45.60 3.79 -12.66
C ASP A 125 -44.18 4.36 -12.51
N ASP A 126 -44.04 5.49 -11.80
CA ASP A 126 -42.76 6.10 -11.50
C ASP A 126 -41.89 5.16 -10.64
N ALA A 127 -42.52 4.51 -9.62
CA ALA A 127 -41.79 3.56 -8.77
C ALA A 127 -41.28 2.37 -9.57
N LEU A 128 -42.15 1.81 -10.44
CA LEU A 128 -41.77 0.66 -11.27
C LEU A 128 -40.62 1.00 -12.22
N GLN A 129 -40.64 2.19 -12.83
CA GLN A 129 -39.60 2.66 -13.69
C GLN A 129 -38.26 2.75 -12.94
N ILE A 130 -38.24 3.25 -11.70
CA ILE A 130 -37.04 3.36 -10.88
C ILE A 130 -36.52 1.97 -10.48
N VAL A 131 -37.41 1.11 -9.96
CA VAL A 131 -37.05 -0.23 -9.49
C VAL A 131 -36.51 -1.09 -10.65
N GLU A 132 -37.16 -1.00 -11.82
CA GLU A 132 -36.74 -1.76 -13.01
C GLU A 132 -35.37 -1.33 -13.53
N GLN A 133 -34.94 -0.11 -13.28
CA GLN A 133 -33.60 0.35 -13.60
C GLN A 133 -32.53 -0.15 -12.60
N ILE A 134 -32.93 -0.50 -11.37
CA ILE A 134 -32.02 -0.95 -10.30
C ILE A 134 -31.81 -2.46 -10.35
N LEU A 135 -32.88 -3.26 -10.43
CA LEU A 135 -32.85 -4.69 -10.19
C LEU A 135 -31.89 -5.48 -11.11
N PRO A 136 -31.80 -5.20 -12.41
CA PRO A 136 -30.95 -6.02 -13.29
C PRO A 136 -29.46 -5.99 -12.96
N TYR A 137 -29.01 -4.97 -12.23
CA TYR A 137 -27.59 -4.84 -11.84
C TYR A 137 -27.20 -5.70 -10.64
N PHE A 138 -28.17 -6.22 -9.89
CA PHE A 138 -27.93 -6.99 -8.67
C PHE A 138 -28.19 -8.49 -8.89
N GLN A 139 -27.14 -9.24 -9.34
CA GLN A 139 -27.22 -10.69 -9.63
C GLN A 139 -26.13 -11.47 -8.88
N PRO A 140 -26.21 -11.73 -7.59
CA PRO A 140 -26.97 -11.03 -6.56
C PRO A 140 -26.30 -9.75 -6.05
N SER A 141 -25.05 -9.47 -6.49
CA SER A 141 -24.28 -8.32 -6.00
C SER A 141 -23.79 -7.43 -7.15
N PHE A 142 -23.67 -6.16 -6.83
CA PHE A 142 -22.98 -5.18 -7.67
C PHE A 142 -21.64 -4.86 -7.00
N ASN A 143 -20.53 -4.96 -7.73
CA ASN A 143 -19.18 -4.74 -7.19
C ASN A 143 -18.71 -3.32 -7.48
N VAL A 144 -18.29 -2.62 -6.43
CA VAL A 144 -17.74 -1.26 -6.54
C VAL A 144 -16.30 -1.27 -6.04
N THR A 145 -15.36 -0.83 -6.86
CA THR A 145 -13.96 -0.71 -6.46
C THR A 145 -13.78 0.56 -5.61
N ILE A 146 -13.32 0.39 -4.39
CA ILE A 146 -13.11 1.49 -3.45
C ILE A 146 -11.64 1.50 -3.00
N ASP A 147 -11.03 2.68 -3.01
CA ASP A 147 -9.69 2.90 -2.48
C ASP A 147 -9.80 2.95 -0.94
N LEU A 148 -9.53 1.83 -0.29
CA LEU A 148 -9.74 1.69 1.15
C LEU A 148 -8.64 2.39 1.97
N VAL A 149 -7.37 2.23 1.57
CA VAL A 149 -6.24 2.83 2.30
C VAL A 149 -5.29 3.50 1.30
N ASN A 150 -5.41 4.80 1.14
CA ASN A 150 -4.64 5.60 0.18
C ASN A 150 -3.12 5.50 0.41
N VAL A 151 -2.73 5.43 1.68
CA VAL A 151 -1.31 5.44 2.10
C VAL A 151 -0.52 4.25 1.53
N ILE A 152 -1.19 3.11 1.32
CA ILE A 152 -0.57 1.90 0.76
C ILE A 152 -1.15 1.52 -0.61
N GLY A 153 -2.01 2.39 -1.18
CA GLY A 153 -2.64 2.15 -2.47
C GLY A 153 -3.60 0.96 -2.49
N GLU A 154 -4.17 0.58 -1.34
CA GLU A 154 -5.01 -0.61 -1.24
C GLU A 154 -6.41 -0.35 -1.75
N LYS A 155 -6.72 -0.91 -2.92
CA LYS A 155 -8.03 -0.85 -3.56
C LYS A 155 -8.69 -2.21 -3.49
N ARG A 156 -9.97 -2.24 -3.15
CA ARG A 156 -10.74 -3.49 -3.11
C ARG A 156 -12.12 -3.33 -3.72
N ASP A 157 -12.58 -4.41 -4.30
CA ASP A 157 -13.96 -4.52 -4.76
C ASP A 157 -14.83 -4.82 -3.55
N VAL A 158 -15.80 -3.96 -3.32
CA VAL A 158 -16.79 -4.09 -2.25
C VAL A 158 -18.10 -4.57 -2.90
N PRO A 159 -18.48 -5.83 -2.69
CA PRO A 159 -19.75 -6.31 -3.21
C PRO A 159 -20.91 -5.74 -2.38
N ILE A 160 -21.88 -5.18 -3.08
CA ILE A 160 -23.11 -4.65 -2.49
C ILE A 160 -24.23 -5.61 -2.94
N VAL A 161 -24.84 -6.29 -1.98
CA VAL A 161 -25.87 -7.30 -2.20
C VAL A 161 -27.23 -6.68 -1.92
N LEU A 162 -28.20 -6.91 -2.80
CA LEU A 162 -29.60 -6.57 -2.55
C LEU A 162 -30.24 -7.70 -1.75
N ASP A 163 -30.69 -7.41 -0.54
CA ASP A 163 -31.25 -8.41 0.37
C ASP A 163 -32.74 -8.61 0.16
N ASN A 164 -33.52 -7.51 0.18
CA ASN A 164 -34.97 -7.59 -0.02
C ASN A 164 -35.54 -6.24 -0.45
N ILE A 165 -36.79 -6.30 -0.92
CA ILE A 165 -37.56 -5.13 -1.31
C ILE A 165 -38.93 -5.23 -0.62
N SER A 166 -39.39 -4.12 -0.04
CA SER A 166 -40.72 -3.98 0.51
C SER A 166 -41.36 -2.72 -0.03
N PHE A 167 -42.65 -2.69 -0.03
CA PHE A 167 -43.41 -1.52 -0.47
C PHE A 167 -44.57 -1.22 0.50
N GLN A 168 -44.87 0.03 0.64
CA GLN A 168 -45.89 0.51 1.54
C GLN A 168 -46.62 1.72 0.93
N ASP A 169 -47.96 1.69 0.99
CA ASP A 169 -48.76 2.83 0.63
C ASP A 169 -49.05 3.66 1.89
N ASP A 170 -48.77 4.96 1.83
CA ASP A 170 -49.02 5.90 2.92
C ASP A 170 -50.16 6.83 2.52
N TYR A 171 -51.27 6.75 3.26
CA TYR A 171 -52.46 7.56 3.05
C TYR A 171 -52.62 8.59 4.17
N GLU A 172 -53.11 9.77 3.83
CA GLU A 172 -53.31 10.85 4.81
C GLU A 172 -54.83 11.07 5.07
N GLY A 173 -55.27 10.59 6.21
CA GLY A 173 -56.63 10.85 6.72
C GLY A 173 -57.76 10.11 6.03
N ASP A 174 -57.77 10.02 4.73
CA ASP A 174 -58.84 9.40 3.93
C ASP A 174 -58.20 8.48 2.88
N PHE A 175 -58.80 7.32 2.64
CA PHE A 175 -58.37 6.36 1.64
C PHE A 175 -58.37 6.90 0.21
N ALA A 176 -59.04 8.02 -0.03
CA ALA A 176 -59.08 8.66 -1.35
C ALA A 176 -57.82 9.46 -1.67
N THR A 177 -57.04 9.86 -0.65
CA THR A 177 -55.88 10.75 -0.83
C THR A 177 -54.56 10.04 -0.48
N ARG A 178 -53.89 9.48 -1.51
CA ARG A 178 -52.56 8.88 -1.34
C ARG A 178 -51.54 9.98 -1.13
N ARG A 179 -50.84 9.90 -0.01
CA ARG A 179 -49.76 10.84 0.34
C ARG A 179 -48.48 10.49 -0.36
N ALA A 180 -48.03 9.24 -0.23
CA ALA A 180 -46.84 8.74 -0.89
C ALA A 180 -46.87 7.22 -1.00
N LEU A 181 -46.28 6.69 -2.08
CA LEU A 181 -45.98 5.29 -2.25
C LEU A 181 -44.49 5.11 -2.00
N ILE A 182 -44.14 4.21 -1.10
CA ILE A 182 -42.77 4.03 -0.60
C ILE A 182 -42.29 2.64 -0.97
N TYR A 183 -41.18 2.56 -1.71
CA TYR A 183 -40.43 1.32 -1.93
C TYR A 183 -39.15 1.38 -1.13
N THR A 184 -38.94 0.39 -0.30
CA THR A 184 -37.74 0.27 0.55
C THR A 184 -36.91 -0.91 0.07
N LEU A 185 -35.68 -0.65 -0.36
CA LEU A 185 -34.71 -1.64 -0.80
C LEU A 185 -33.60 -1.73 0.25
N ASN A 186 -33.35 -2.94 0.75
CA ASN A 186 -32.32 -3.18 1.76
C ASN A 186 -31.11 -3.82 1.10
N PHE A 187 -29.92 -3.28 1.41
CA PHE A 187 -28.65 -3.74 0.84
C PHE A 187 -27.63 -4.01 1.93
N THR A 188 -26.71 -4.94 1.65
CA THR A 188 -25.54 -5.23 2.49
C THR A 188 -24.28 -5.02 1.68
N ALA A 189 -23.45 -4.06 2.08
CA ALA A 189 -22.11 -3.84 1.51
C ALA A 189 -21.07 -4.56 2.36
N LYS A 190 -20.30 -5.45 1.73
CA LYS A 190 -19.30 -6.31 2.40
C LYS A 190 -17.92 -5.67 2.34
N THR A 191 -17.59 -4.82 3.28
CA THR A 191 -16.35 -4.04 3.31
C THR A 191 -15.33 -4.61 4.31
N TYR A 192 -14.15 -3.98 4.35
CA TYR A 192 -13.05 -4.31 5.26
C TYR A 192 -12.57 -3.05 5.95
N LEU A 193 -12.38 -3.12 7.26
CA LEU A 193 -11.81 -2.02 8.04
C LEU A 193 -10.34 -2.33 8.35
N PHE A 194 -9.48 -1.37 8.06
CA PHE A 194 -8.03 -1.46 8.30
C PHE A 194 -7.66 -0.73 9.58
N GLY A 195 -6.70 -1.32 10.30
CA GLY A 195 -6.08 -0.71 11.47
C GLY A 195 -5.02 0.33 11.07
N PRO A 196 -4.25 0.83 12.05
CA PRO A 196 -3.17 1.77 11.76
C PRO A 196 -2.11 1.12 10.88
N VAL A 197 -1.58 1.90 9.95
CA VAL A 197 -0.44 1.51 9.11
C VAL A 197 0.82 1.92 9.87
N SER A 198 1.72 0.96 10.11
CA SER A 198 3.00 1.24 10.74
C SER A 198 4.10 1.29 9.69
N ASP A 199 4.99 2.24 9.82
CA ASP A 199 6.21 2.29 9.02
C ASP A 199 7.13 1.17 9.48
N SER A 200 7.67 0.42 8.55
CA SER A 200 8.61 -0.66 8.85
C SER A 200 10.06 -0.25 8.61
N SER A 201 10.30 1.04 8.51
CA SER A 201 11.65 1.60 8.35
C SER A 201 12.60 1.22 9.50
N GLU A 202 12.05 0.77 10.63
CA GLU A 202 12.86 0.26 11.75
C GLU A 202 13.24 -1.22 11.60
N GLY A 203 12.90 -1.85 10.48
CA GLY A 203 13.01 -3.30 10.32
C GLY A 203 14.29 -3.83 9.68
N LEU A 204 15.17 -2.97 9.15
CA LEU A 204 16.41 -3.46 8.55
C LEU A 204 17.45 -3.72 9.63
N ILE A 205 17.97 -4.95 9.67
CA ILE A 205 19.08 -5.29 10.55
C ILE A 205 20.36 -4.71 9.92
N LYS A 206 20.82 -3.61 10.48
CA LYS A 206 22.01 -2.90 9.97
C LYS A 206 23.32 -3.53 10.45
N LYS A 207 23.29 -4.44 11.44
CA LYS A 207 24.48 -5.14 11.92
C LYS A 207 24.08 -6.40 12.67
N VAL A 208 24.72 -7.51 12.34
CA VAL A 208 24.67 -8.74 13.13
C VAL A 208 26.05 -8.93 13.74
N GLN A 209 26.11 -9.16 15.04
CA GLN A 209 27.37 -9.39 15.75
C GLN A 209 27.21 -10.62 16.64
N VAL A 210 28.14 -11.55 16.49
CA VAL A 210 28.18 -12.79 17.27
C VAL A 210 29.52 -12.85 17.98
N ASP A 211 29.50 -12.87 19.30
CA ASP A 211 30.70 -13.00 20.14
C ASP A 211 30.79 -14.42 20.70
N TYR A 212 31.95 -15.01 20.59
CA TYR A 212 32.27 -16.32 21.15
C TYR A 212 33.16 -16.15 22.37
N HIS A 213 32.73 -16.68 23.51
CA HIS A 213 33.41 -16.57 24.79
C HIS A 213 33.97 -17.92 25.24
N THR A 214 34.98 -17.90 26.09
CA THR A 214 35.63 -19.10 26.64
C THR A 214 34.73 -19.89 27.59
N SER A 215 33.64 -19.28 28.08
CA SER A 215 32.73 -19.88 29.04
C SER A 215 31.32 -19.35 28.82
N VAL A 216 30.32 -20.02 29.38
CA VAL A 216 28.91 -19.58 29.34
C VAL A 216 28.64 -18.36 30.25
N ASP A 217 29.56 -18.06 31.19
CA ASP A 217 29.50 -16.84 32.01
C ASP A 217 30.04 -15.65 31.20
N THR A 218 29.17 -15.05 30.37
CA THR A 218 29.56 -14.01 29.43
C THR A 218 30.00 -12.69 30.08
N GLU A 219 29.71 -12.47 31.38
CA GLU A 219 30.14 -11.24 32.08
C GLU A 219 31.63 -11.29 32.44
N ASN A 220 32.12 -12.49 32.77
CA ASN A 220 33.51 -12.68 33.22
C ASN A 220 34.36 -13.45 32.20
N ALA A 221 33.74 -14.15 31.28
CA ALA A 221 34.45 -14.94 30.29
C ALA A 221 35.13 -14.08 29.24
N ARG A 222 36.34 -14.46 28.89
CA ARG A 222 37.10 -13.80 27.82
C ARG A 222 36.46 -14.07 26.46
N ARG A 223 36.29 -13.01 25.68
CA ARG A 223 35.87 -13.13 24.28
C ARG A 223 37.05 -13.59 23.43
N GLU A 224 36.82 -14.62 22.62
CA GLU A 224 37.86 -15.20 21.76
C GLU A 224 37.68 -14.81 20.29
N LEU A 225 36.45 -14.80 19.83
CA LEU A 225 36.11 -14.48 18.45
C LEU A 225 34.93 -13.53 18.39
N ARG A 226 34.94 -12.65 17.41
CA ARG A 226 33.77 -11.84 17.04
C ARG A 226 33.58 -11.93 15.53
N TYR A 227 32.41 -12.37 15.15
CA TYR A 227 31.95 -12.30 13.75
C TYR A 227 30.93 -11.17 13.65
N SER A 228 31.11 -10.28 12.69
CA SER A 228 30.13 -9.22 12.42
C SER A 228 29.81 -9.18 10.93
N ALA A 229 28.55 -8.92 10.61
CA ALA A 229 28.07 -8.75 9.24
C ALA A 229 27.25 -7.48 9.15
N THR A 230 27.52 -6.66 8.13
CA THR A 230 26.80 -5.42 7.86
C THR A 230 26.29 -5.45 6.41
N PRO A 231 25.13 -4.84 6.12
CA PRO A 231 24.70 -4.66 4.73
C PRO A 231 25.74 -3.87 3.95
N GLN A 232 25.80 -4.10 2.65
CA GLN A 232 26.77 -3.47 1.77
C GLN A 232 26.08 -3.12 0.45
N ALA A 233 26.15 -1.86 0.07
CA ALA A 233 25.55 -1.35 -1.16
C ALA A 233 26.12 -2.03 -2.39
N LEU A 234 25.26 -2.34 -3.36
CA LEU A 234 25.64 -2.88 -4.67
C LEU A 234 25.38 -1.88 -5.79
N LYS A 235 24.97 -0.66 -5.46
CA LYS A 235 24.85 0.48 -6.38
C LYS A 235 25.22 1.77 -5.64
N ASP A 236 25.55 2.80 -6.38
CA ASP A 236 25.76 4.14 -5.83
C ASP A 236 24.39 4.77 -5.57
N TYR A 237 24.08 5.06 -4.31
CA TYR A 237 22.81 5.64 -3.89
C TYR A 237 22.84 7.17 -3.84
N ASN A 238 24.02 7.76 -3.72
CA ASN A 238 24.14 9.20 -3.50
C ASN A 238 24.78 9.96 -4.68
N ASP A 239 25.22 9.26 -5.73
CA ASP A 239 25.85 9.81 -6.94
C ASP A 239 26.99 10.80 -6.61
N ASP A 240 27.76 10.51 -5.53
CA ASP A 240 28.68 11.51 -4.98
C ASP A 240 30.05 11.54 -5.68
N ASN A 241 30.49 10.46 -6.23
CA ASN A 241 31.83 10.37 -6.83
C ASN A 241 31.80 9.53 -8.09
N THR A 242 32.01 10.18 -9.21
CA THR A 242 32.03 9.51 -10.51
C THR A 242 33.35 9.75 -11.23
N ALA A 243 33.78 8.76 -11.98
CA ALA A 243 34.87 8.84 -12.92
C ALA A 243 34.41 8.22 -14.24
N GLU A 244 35.24 8.29 -15.27
CA GLU A 244 34.95 7.65 -16.56
C GLU A 244 36.09 6.76 -17.01
N LEU A 245 35.76 5.62 -17.59
CA LEU A 245 36.69 4.72 -18.24
C LEU A 245 37.18 5.36 -19.54
N LYS A 246 38.53 5.44 -19.72
CA LYS A 246 39.13 6.08 -20.88
C LYS A 246 39.40 5.12 -22.05
N THR A 247 39.54 3.82 -21.76
CA THR A 247 39.88 2.81 -22.79
C THR A 247 39.09 1.56 -22.54
N ASP A 248 38.75 0.85 -23.58
CA ASP A 248 38.01 -0.41 -23.46
C ASP A 248 38.71 -1.37 -22.50
N LEU A 249 37.90 -2.01 -21.67
CA LEU A 249 38.35 -2.88 -20.61
C LEU A 249 37.92 -4.33 -20.89
N SER A 250 38.88 -5.16 -21.24
CA SER A 250 38.61 -6.59 -21.45
C SER A 250 38.37 -7.30 -20.11
N LYS A 251 37.71 -8.44 -20.17
CA LYS A 251 37.33 -9.26 -19.01
C LYS A 251 38.50 -9.61 -18.07
N THR A 252 39.73 -9.73 -18.64
CA THR A 252 40.89 -10.18 -17.88
C THR A 252 41.84 -9.05 -17.48
N LYS A 253 41.62 -7.83 -18.04
CA LYS A 253 42.52 -6.70 -17.79
C LYS A 253 42.24 -6.12 -16.39
N THR A 254 43.26 -6.06 -15.55
CA THR A 254 43.17 -5.61 -14.16
C THR A 254 43.68 -4.18 -13.93
N ARG A 255 44.45 -3.64 -14.89
CA ARG A 255 45.00 -2.27 -14.83
C ARG A 255 44.47 -1.46 -16.01
N PHE A 256 43.89 -0.28 -15.73
CA PHE A 256 43.28 0.55 -16.77
C PHE A 256 43.24 2.03 -16.36
N ASP A 257 42.98 2.88 -17.36
CA ASP A 257 43.00 4.33 -17.22
C ASP A 257 41.61 4.88 -17.09
N ILE A 258 41.47 5.86 -16.20
CA ILE A 258 40.22 6.56 -15.86
C ILE A 258 40.46 8.07 -15.92
N THR A 259 39.38 8.86 -15.82
CA THR A 259 39.48 10.33 -15.91
C THR A 259 40.27 10.95 -14.74
N SER A 260 40.06 10.45 -13.51
CA SER A 260 40.76 10.95 -12.33
C SER A 260 40.71 9.93 -11.18
N THR A 261 41.79 9.87 -10.42
CA THR A 261 41.84 9.05 -9.20
C THR A 261 41.73 9.90 -7.93
N ALA A 262 41.42 11.19 -8.05
CA ALA A 262 41.46 12.15 -6.92
C ALA A 262 40.52 11.79 -5.76
N SER A 263 39.34 11.22 -6.07
CA SER A 263 38.35 10.81 -5.08
C SER A 263 38.47 9.35 -4.63
N LEU A 264 39.45 8.61 -5.18
CA LEU A 264 39.57 7.17 -4.95
C LEU A 264 40.63 6.85 -3.87
N SER A 265 40.44 5.74 -3.19
CA SER A 265 41.40 5.18 -2.23
C SER A 265 41.52 3.67 -2.41
N VAL A 266 42.65 3.14 -2.05
CA VAL A 266 42.90 1.69 -2.09
C VAL A 266 41.91 0.98 -1.17
N GLY A 267 41.28 -0.08 -1.68
CA GLY A 267 40.28 -0.83 -0.97
C GLY A 267 38.84 -0.41 -1.25
N MET A 268 38.61 0.75 -1.84
CA MET A 268 37.26 1.19 -2.25
C MET A 268 36.71 0.27 -3.34
N ARG A 269 35.38 0.18 -3.38
CA ARG A 269 34.66 -0.55 -4.43
C ARG A 269 34.21 0.44 -5.49
N ILE A 270 34.31 0.01 -6.73
CA ILE A 270 33.82 0.77 -7.89
C ILE A 270 32.91 -0.14 -8.72
N ILE A 271 31.94 0.45 -9.38
CA ILE A 271 31.03 -0.27 -10.24
C ILE A 271 31.09 0.31 -11.65
N ILE A 272 31.18 -0.57 -12.65
CA ILE A 272 31.04 -0.23 -14.07
C ILE A 272 29.94 -1.12 -14.62
N ASP A 273 28.88 -0.54 -15.11
CA ASP A 273 27.67 -1.25 -15.54
C ASP A 273 27.07 -2.11 -14.39
N LYS A 274 27.45 -3.38 -14.35
CA LYS A 274 27.00 -4.34 -13.31
C LYS A 274 28.18 -5.08 -12.67
N GLU A 275 29.39 -4.73 -13.02
CA GLU A 275 30.57 -5.35 -12.42
C GLU A 275 31.08 -4.49 -11.27
N ILE A 276 31.14 -5.07 -10.08
CA ILE A 276 31.79 -4.48 -8.92
C ILE A 276 33.25 -4.93 -8.89
N MET A 277 34.15 -3.98 -8.72
CA MET A 277 35.59 -4.19 -8.63
C MET A 277 36.10 -3.53 -7.35
N LYS A 278 37.19 -4.06 -6.80
CA LYS A 278 37.84 -3.48 -5.62
C LYS A 278 39.19 -2.91 -6.00
N ILE A 279 39.45 -1.66 -5.63
CA ILE A 279 40.74 -1.00 -5.97
C ILE A 279 41.85 -1.67 -5.19
N LYS A 280 42.81 -2.23 -5.90
CA LYS A 280 44.00 -2.87 -5.35
C LYS A 280 45.13 -1.86 -5.14
N GLU A 281 45.30 -0.95 -6.10
CA GLU A 281 46.42 0.00 -6.10
C GLU A 281 46.05 1.21 -6.97
N ILE A 282 46.41 2.38 -6.54
CA ILE A 282 46.38 3.61 -7.34
C ILE A 282 47.80 3.86 -7.85
N VAL A 283 48.00 3.73 -9.16
CA VAL A 283 49.31 3.78 -9.78
C VAL A 283 49.75 5.23 -10.02
N ASP A 284 48.83 6.04 -10.52
CA ASP A 284 49.03 7.48 -10.76
C ASP A 284 47.71 8.23 -10.81
N ALA A 285 47.72 9.50 -11.23
CA ALA A 285 46.54 10.39 -11.25
C ALA A 285 45.39 9.89 -12.14
N ASN A 286 45.66 8.93 -13.04
CA ASN A 286 44.65 8.47 -14.02
C ASN A 286 44.62 6.93 -14.14
N THR A 287 45.49 6.19 -13.45
CA THR A 287 45.62 4.73 -13.64
C THR A 287 45.40 3.99 -12.32
N ILE A 288 44.52 3.01 -12.37
CA ILE A 288 44.22 2.14 -11.21
C ILE A 288 44.47 0.66 -11.58
N THR A 289 44.72 -0.14 -10.54
CA THR A 289 44.73 -1.60 -10.60
C THR A 289 43.64 -2.13 -9.68
N VAL A 290 42.85 -3.09 -10.16
CA VAL A 290 41.66 -3.59 -9.42
C VAL A 290 41.65 -5.11 -9.33
N PHE A 291 40.89 -5.61 -8.36
CA PHE A 291 40.41 -6.99 -8.33
C PHE A 291 39.11 -7.03 -9.12
N ARG A 292 39.09 -7.79 -10.21
CA ARG A 292 37.94 -7.91 -11.11
C ARG A 292 36.89 -8.85 -10.54
N GLY A 293 35.61 -8.53 -10.83
CA GLY A 293 34.49 -9.39 -10.45
C GLY A 293 34.34 -9.56 -8.94
N TYR A 294 34.65 -8.53 -8.18
CA TYR A 294 34.52 -8.55 -6.73
C TYR A 294 33.03 -8.50 -6.37
N GLN A 295 32.50 -9.55 -5.76
CA GLN A 295 31.07 -9.67 -5.46
C GLN A 295 30.15 -9.67 -6.70
N SER A 296 30.73 -9.90 -7.88
CA SER A 296 30.01 -9.89 -9.17
C SER A 296 30.73 -10.77 -10.17
N THR A 297 30.35 -10.69 -11.44
CA THR A 297 31.06 -11.43 -12.51
C THR A 297 31.84 -10.45 -13.39
N ALA A 298 33.11 -10.74 -13.63
CA ALA A 298 33.94 -9.91 -14.51
C ALA A 298 33.35 -9.87 -15.93
N ALA A 299 33.29 -8.68 -16.51
CA ALA A 299 32.69 -8.42 -17.82
C ALA A 299 33.65 -7.55 -18.69
N THR A 300 33.28 -7.36 -19.95
CA THR A 300 33.94 -6.39 -20.83
C THR A 300 33.17 -5.08 -20.78
N HIS A 301 33.89 -3.97 -20.76
CA HIS A 301 33.32 -2.62 -20.74
C HIS A 301 33.91 -1.81 -21.90
N VAL A 302 33.06 -1.03 -22.53
CA VAL A 302 33.42 -0.19 -23.68
C VAL A 302 33.47 1.27 -23.20
N ALA A 303 34.60 1.93 -23.50
CA ALA A 303 34.77 3.35 -23.15
C ALA A 303 34.02 4.25 -24.12
N PRO A 304 33.46 5.41 -23.65
CA PRO A 304 33.46 5.82 -22.26
C PRO A 304 32.30 5.15 -21.45
N ALA A 305 32.60 4.72 -20.24
CA ALA A 305 31.64 4.15 -19.34
C ALA A 305 31.76 4.83 -17.97
N SER A 306 30.64 5.12 -17.34
CA SER A 306 30.62 5.68 -15.98
C SER A 306 31.23 4.71 -15.00
N ILE A 307 31.97 5.24 -14.05
CA ILE A 307 32.54 4.50 -12.91
C ILE A 307 31.93 5.15 -11.65
N ASP A 308 31.07 4.43 -10.99
CA ASP A 308 30.45 4.88 -9.75
C ASP A 308 31.26 4.32 -8.57
N VAL A 309 31.46 5.12 -7.53
CA VAL A 309 32.27 4.74 -6.38
C VAL A 309 31.35 4.37 -5.21
N LEU A 310 31.45 3.13 -4.78
CA LEU A 310 30.65 2.63 -3.66
C LEU A 310 31.35 2.93 -2.33
N THR A 311 30.74 3.75 -1.52
CA THR A 311 31.32 4.25 -0.27
C THR A 311 30.55 3.71 0.97
N ALA A 312 31.06 4.03 2.14
CA ALA A 312 30.35 3.73 3.40
C ALA A 312 29.05 4.55 3.55
N ALA A 313 28.95 5.68 2.84
CA ALA A 313 27.71 6.47 2.84
C ALA A 313 26.60 5.71 2.12
N ASP A 314 26.92 5.02 1.03
CA ASP A 314 25.96 4.19 0.30
C ASP A 314 25.48 3.02 1.15
N ASP A 315 26.39 2.40 1.91
CA ASP A 315 26.03 1.29 2.81
C ASP A 315 24.98 1.72 3.85
N LEU A 316 24.98 2.99 4.25
CA LEU A 316 24.00 3.55 5.20
C LEU A 316 22.64 3.83 4.56
N LEU A 317 22.60 4.01 3.25
CA LEU A 317 21.38 4.33 2.49
C LEU A 317 20.62 3.07 2.05
N VAL A 318 21.19 1.88 2.23
CA VAL A 318 20.53 0.60 1.92
C VAL A 318 19.20 0.47 2.68
N GLU A 319 18.13 0.15 1.96
CA GLU A 319 16.77 -0.02 2.48
C GLU A 319 16.30 -1.49 2.43
N PRO A 320 15.24 -1.86 3.15
CA PRO A 320 14.83 -3.27 3.26
C PRO A 320 14.44 -3.96 1.94
N ASP A 321 14.03 -3.21 0.94
CA ASP A 321 13.60 -3.73 -0.35
C ASP A 321 14.66 -3.60 -1.46
N ASP A 322 15.83 -3.06 -1.12
CA ASP A 322 16.96 -3.00 -2.05
C ASP A 322 17.64 -4.36 -2.25
N ASP A 323 18.31 -4.51 -3.37
CA ASP A 323 19.25 -5.62 -3.60
C ASP A 323 20.60 -5.20 -3.03
N PHE A 324 21.07 -5.87 -1.98
CA PHE A 324 22.31 -5.52 -1.30
C PHE A 324 23.11 -6.77 -0.91
N GLY A 325 24.40 -6.58 -0.76
CA GLY A 325 25.33 -7.61 -0.28
C GLY A 325 25.57 -7.52 1.22
N PHE A 326 26.51 -8.30 1.71
CA PHE A 326 26.95 -8.28 3.11
C PHE A 326 28.47 -8.23 3.17
N ASN A 327 28.97 -7.38 4.06
CA ASN A 327 30.38 -7.35 4.43
C ASN A 327 30.55 -8.12 5.75
N GLY A 328 31.32 -9.23 5.69
CA GLY A 328 31.62 -10.05 6.87
C GLY A 328 32.99 -9.74 7.42
N ASN A 329 33.11 -9.54 8.71
CA ASN A 329 34.37 -9.31 9.40
C ASN A 329 34.54 -10.29 10.56
N LEU A 330 35.70 -10.93 10.62
CA LEU A 330 36.07 -11.85 11.72
C LEU A 330 37.25 -11.25 12.50
N GLU A 331 37.00 -10.98 13.77
CA GLU A 331 38.00 -10.50 14.71
C GLU A 331 38.37 -11.64 15.66
N VAL A 332 39.68 -11.89 15.79
CA VAL A 332 40.24 -12.91 16.69
C VAL A 332 40.98 -12.19 17.82
N PHE A 333 40.62 -12.51 19.07
CA PHE A 333 41.21 -11.92 20.27
C PHE A 333 42.13 -12.94 20.92
N GLN A 334 43.47 -12.80 20.67
CA GLN A 334 44.45 -13.83 21.06
C GLN A 334 45.06 -13.64 22.44
N ASP A 335 44.94 -12.58 23.14
CA ASP A 335 45.37 -12.42 24.52
C ASP A 335 44.73 -11.14 25.10
N SER A 336 44.41 -11.19 26.39
CA SER A 336 43.78 -10.06 27.04
C SER A 336 44.65 -8.81 27.18
N ARG A 337 45.94 -8.94 26.88
CA ARG A 337 46.91 -7.85 27.07
C ARG A 337 47.42 -7.19 25.78
N THR A 338 47.16 -7.77 24.64
CA THR A 338 47.60 -7.20 23.36
C THR A 338 46.48 -7.30 22.33
N PHE A 339 46.04 -6.18 21.85
CA PHE A 339 45.16 -6.13 20.69
C PHE A 339 45.98 -6.42 19.47
N SER A 340 45.92 -7.63 18.95
CA SER A 340 46.44 -7.93 17.63
C SER A 340 45.61 -7.17 16.60
N PRO A 341 46.22 -6.63 15.55
CA PRO A 341 45.48 -5.97 14.49
C PRO A 341 44.48 -6.93 13.85
N THR A 342 43.31 -6.44 13.59
CA THR A 342 42.21 -7.15 12.99
C THR A 342 42.64 -7.83 11.70
N GLN A 343 42.58 -9.14 11.64
CA GLN A 343 42.70 -9.86 10.37
C GLN A 343 41.35 -9.77 9.66
N GLN A 344 41.27 -8.81 8.80
CA GLN A 344 40.11 -8.67 7.93
C GLN A 344 40.19 -9.76 6.85
N ARG A 345 39.42 -10.80 6.99
CA ARG A 345 39.21 -11.75 5.91
C ARG A 345 37.90 -11.37 5.22
N ASP A 346 38.01 -11.02 3.97
CA ASP A 346 36.83 -10.90 3.11
C ASP A 346 36.21 -12.29 2.95
N ILE A 347 35.19 -12.56 3.71
CA ILE A 347 34.38 -13.78 3.53
C ILE A 347 33.42 -13.45 2.40
N GLY A 348 33.84 -13.88 1.20
CA GLY A 348 32.97 -13.63 0.05
C GLY A 348 31.57 -14.18 0.23
N UNK A 349 30.54 -13.50 -0.15
CA UNK A 349 29.33 -13.73 -0.12
C UNK A 349 28.93 -14.99 0.33
N ILE A 350 28.59 -14.89 1.25
CA ILE A 350 27.89 -16.07 1.78
C ILE A 350 26.61 -16.23 0.94
N PRO A 351 26.49 -17.35 0.22
CA PRO A 351 25.26 -17.55 -0.57
C PRO A 351 24.00 -17.42 0.33
N UNK A 352 23.35 -16.71 -0.03
CA UNK A 352 22.25 -16.43 0.66
C UNK A 352 21.50 -17.51 1.24
N LEU A 353 21.50 -18.54 0.49
CA LEU A 353 20.79 -19.75 0.93
C LEU A 353 21.14 -20.20 2.35
N THR A 354 22.31 -19.91 2.82
CA THR A 354 22.76 -20.35 4.13
C THR A 354 22.24 -19.45 5.27
N MET A 355 21.98 -18.20 4.96
CA MET A 355 21.51 -17.23 5.97
C MET A 355 20.02 -17.36 6.26
N ILE A 356 19.22 -17.78 5.29
CA ILE A 356 17.77 -17.99 5.45
C ILE A 356 17.47 -19.17 6.40
N LEU A 357 18.38 -20.14 6.46
CA LEU A 357 18.19 -21.31 7.34
C LEU A 357 18.47 -21.00 8.82
N LEU A 358 19.29 -20.00 9.11
CA LEU A 358 19.63 -19.61 10.48
C LEU A 358 18.60 -18.65 11.12
N MET A 359 17.79 -17.98 10.31
CA MET A 359 16.75 -17.07 10.84
C MET A 359 15.36 -17.70 11.04
N LYS A 360 15.19 -18.98 10.69
CA LYS A 360 13.89 -19.70 10.84
C LYS A 360 13.81 -20.60 12.08
N ARG A 361 14.70 -20.46 13.04
CA ARG A 361 14.59 -21.20 14.32
C ARG A 361 14.45 -20.25 15.50
#